data_45598443c60484d070ed5c3c832711e0
#
_entry.id   45598443c60484d070ed5c3c832711e0
#
_cell.length_a   1.000
_cell.length_b   1.000
_cell.length_c   1.000
_cell.angle_alpha   90.00
_cell.angle_beta   90.00
_cell.angle_gamma   90.00
#
_symmetry.space_group_name_H-M   'P 1'
#
loop_
_entity.id
_entity.type
_entity.pdbx_description
1 polymer ?
#
loop_
_entity_poly.entity_id
_entity_poly.type
_entity_poly.pdbx_seq_one_letter_code
_entity_poly.pdbx_strand_id
1 'polypeptide(L)'
;MCIRDRTKRAHKAAHIANRDYYYFQRGSSIQNMAFNPRKLDSVRHCHALMENVKRDFPQLSRAAECRYLSNVCNILFQIQDRQHEKIEKALWQEVKKYRRNVLLDPQARKKARLAAALSYSGCATTRRVYERTQWRGKK
;
A
#
# COMPACT_ATOMS: atom_id res chain seq x y z
N MET A 1 16.06 8.79 -14.73
CA MET A 1 16.17 9.18 -13.30
C MET A 1 14.77 9.43 -12.75
N CYS A 2 14.33 8.65 -11.76
CA CYS A 2 12.97 8.77 -11.23
C CYS A 2 12.91 9.84 -10.10
N ILE A 3 11.69 10.25 -9.72
CA ILE A 3 11.46 11.24 -8.64
C ILE A 3 12.18 10.82 -7.35
N ARG A 4 12.17 9.52 -7.03
CA ARG A 4 12.84 8.95 -5.87
C ARG A 4 14.36 9.25 -5.86
N ASP A 5 15.02 9.11 -7.01
CA ASP A 5 16.47 9.33 -7.08
C ASP A 5 16.82 10.82 -6.95
N ARG A 6 15.92 11.68 -7.41
CA ARG A 6 16.05 13.13 -7.23
C ARG A 6 15.90 13.52 -5.76
N THR A 7 14.89 12.98 -5.06
CA THR A 7 14.68 13.27 -3.63
C THR A 7 15.80 12.77 -2.74
N LYS A 8 16.47 11.66 -3.08
CA LYS A 8 17.66 11.20 -2.34
C LYS A 8 18.84 12.18 -2.41
N ARG A 9 18.96 12.94 -3.50
CA ARG A 9 20.04 13.89 -3.74
C ARG A 9 19.67 15.34 -3.41
N ALA A 10 18.41 15.58 -3.08
CA ALA A 10 17.93 16.92 -2.76
C ALA A 10 18.35 17.33 -1.35
N HIS A 11 19.00 18.49 -1.22
CA HIS A 11 19.33 19.10 0.07
C HIS A 11 18.14 19.80 0.73
N LYS A 12 17.18 20.26 -0.08
CA LYS A 12 15.97 20.95 0.39
C LYS A 12 14.76 20.54 -0.46
N ALA A 13 13.59 20.49 0.16
CA ALA A 13 12.32 20.35 -0.50
C ALA A 13 11.39 21.49 -0.06
N ALA A 14 10.67 22.10 -1.01
CA ALA A 14 9.67 23.12 -0.73
C ALA A 14 8.29 22.59 -1.06
N HIS A 15 7.33 22.87 -0.19
CA HIS A 15 5.92 22.62 -0.45
C HIS A 15 5.22 23.97 -0.68
N ILE A 16 4.59 24.10 -1.86
CA ILE A 16 3.77 25.28 -2.19
C ILE A 16 2.30 24.89 -2.14
N ALA A 17 1.48 25.77 -1.56
CA ALA A 17 0.05 25.52 -1.38
C ALA A 17 -0.78 25.78 -2.65
N ASN A 18 -0.17 26.32 -3.72
CA ASN A 18 -0.86 26.61 -4.96
C ASN A 18 -1.34 25.32 -5.64
N ARG A 19 -2.53 25.39 -6.23
CA ARG A 19 -3.13 24.27 -6.98
C ARG A 19 -2.85 24.47 -8.47
N ASP A 20 -1.60 24.24 -8.87
CA ASP A 20 -1.15 24.51 -10.24
C ASP A 20 -1.40 23.34 -11.20
N TYR A 21 -1.93 22.21 -10.68
CA TYR A 21 -2.16 21.01 -11.48
C TYR A 21 -3.49 20.33 -11.13
N TYR A 22 -4.32 20.14 -12.16
CA TYR A 22 -5.56 19.37 -12.07
C TYR A 22 -5.31 17.92 -12.51
N TYR A 23 -5.33 17.00 -11.56
CA TYR A 23 -5.26 15.57 -11.86
C TYR A 23 -6.64 15.00 -12.15
N PHE A 24 -6.95 14.78 -13.43
CA PHE A 24 -8.21 14.21 -13.83
C PHE A 24 -8.22 12.69 -13.64
N GLN A 25 -8.98 12.19 -12.68
CA GLN A 25 -9.16 10.75 -12.46
C GLN A 25 -10.24 10.20 -13.39
N ARG A 26 -9.84 9.48 -14.42
CA ARG A 26 -10.77 8.76 -15.30
C ARG A 26 -11.20 7.45 -14.65
N GLY A 27 -12.51 7.06 -14.84
CA GLY A 27 -13.00 5.75 -14.35
C GLY A 27 -12.26 4.56 -14.94
N SER A 28 -11.74 4.69 -16.18
CA SER A 28 -10.91 3.71 -16.88
C SER A 28 -9.42 3.72 -16.49
N SER A 29 -9.04 4.44 -15.43
CA SER A 29 -7.65 4.48 -14.95
C SER A 29 -7.17 3.06 -14.58
N ILE A 30 -5.90 2.78 -14.86
CA ILE A 30 -5.22 1.51 -14.49
C ILE A 30 -5.42 1.15 -13.01
N GLN A 31 -5.53 2.15 -12.14
CA GLN A 31 -5.78 1.94 -10.71
C GLN A 31 -7.18 1.37 -10.42
N ASN A 32 -8.17 1.72 -11.24
CA ASN A 32 -9.57 1.31 -11.07
C ASN A 32 -9.94 0.02 -11.83
N MET A 33 -9.03 -0.48 -12.67
CA MET A 33 -9.23 -1.75 -13.38
C MET A 33 -9.22 -2.94 -12.42
N ALA A 34 -9.92 -4.02 -12.80
CA ALA A 34 -9.88 -5.30 -12.10
C ALA A 34 -8.44 -5.80 -11.89
N PHE A 35 -8.26 -6.75 -10.98
CA PHE A 35 -6.94 -7.34 -10.73
C PHE A 35 -6.34 -7.89 -12.03
N ASN A 36 -5.07 -7.58 -12.23
CA ASN A 36 -4.23 -8.13 -13.31
C ASN A 36 -2.88 -8.50 -12.68
N PRO A 37 -2.27 -9.65 -13.02
CA PRO A 37 -0.96 -10.06 -12.49
C PRO A 37 0.16 -9.02 -12.63
N ARG A 38 0.11 -8.17 -13.66
CA ARG A 38 1.05 -7.04 -13.81
C ARG A 38 1.02 -6.04 -12.64
N LYS A 39 -0.10 -5.98 -11.90
CA LYS A 39 -0.19 -5.14 -10.69
C LYS A 39 0.74 -5.62 -9.56
N LEU A 40 1.21 -6.87 -9.60
CA LEU A 40 2.21 -7.39 -8.67
C LEU A 40 3.55 -6.68 -8.79
N ASP A 41 3.85 -6.06 -9.92
CA ASP A 41 5.08 -5.27 -10.06
C ASP A 41 5.10 -4.08 -9.09
N SER A 42 3.93 -3.51 -8.77
CA SER A 42 3.85 -2.47 -7.75
C SER A 42 4.24 -2.99 -6.35
N VAL A 43 3.89 -4.25 -6.04
CA VAL A 43 4.28 -4.90 -4.77
C VAL A 43 5.79 -5.12 -4.74
N ARG A 44 6.36 -5.63 -5.83
CA ARG A 44 7.82 -5.84 -5.97
C ARG A 44 8.58 -4.51 -5.83
N HIS A 45 8.12 -3.46 -6.51
CA HIS A 45 8.73 -2.13 -6.39
C HIS A 45 8.62 -1.54 -4.99
N CYS A 46 7.46 -1.68 -4.33
CA CYS A 46 7.30 -1.24 -2.95
C CYS A 46 8.18 -2.03 -1.98
N HIS A 47 8.36 -3.34 -2.21
CA HIS A 47 9.26 -4.16 -1.41
C HIS A 47 10.72 -3.69 -1.58
N ALA A 48 11.19 -3.55 -2.82
CA ALA A 48 12.55 -3.06 -3.10
C ALA A 48 12.78 -1.65 -2.52
N LEU A 49 11.76 -0.78 -2.59
CA LEU A 49 11.84 0.53 -1.95
C LEU A 49 11.97 0.43 -0.43
N MET A 50 11.19 -0.44 0.20
CA MET A 50 11.25 -0.67 1.65
C MET A 50 12.62 -1.15 2.08
N GLU A 51 13.21 -2.12 1.37
CA GLU A 51 14.55 -2.64 1.69
C GLU A 51 15.64 -1.55 1.49
N ASN A 52 15.54 -0.75 0.43
CA ASN A 52 16.45 0.37 0.21
C ASN A 52 16.33 1.42 1.33
N VAL A 53 15.10 1.73 1.78
CA VAL A 53 14.88 2.69 2.87
C VAL A 53 15.42 2.14 4.18
N LYS A 54 15.22 0.86 4.48
CA LYS A 54 15.77 0.22 5.69
C LYS A 54 17.29 0.29 5.74
N ARG A 55 17.95 0.11 4.59
CA ARG A 55 19.41 0.17 4.50
C ARG A 55 19.95 1.60 4.59
N ASP A 56 19.38 2.52 3.82
CA ASP A 56 19.92 3.87 3.64
C ASP A 56 19.39 4.88 4.71
N PHE A 57 18.20 4.60 5.28
CA PHE A 57 17.48 5.47 6.21
C PHE A 57 16.78 4.66 7.30
N PRO A 58 17.50 4.01 8.24
CA PRO A 58 16.92 3.11 9.25
C PRO A 58 15.81 3.75 10.08
N GLN A 59 15.89 5.05 10.33
CA GLN A 59 14.88 5.82 11.06
C GLN A 59 13.51 5.86 10.38
N LEU A 60 13.44 5.63 9.05
CA LEU A 60 12.22 5.60 8.26
C LEU A 60 11.67 4.19 8.02
N SER A 61 12.28 3.16 8.61
CA SER A 61 11.92 1.74 8.39
C SER A 61 10.44 1.47 8.65
N ARG A 62 9.90 2.00 9.75
CA ARG A 62 8.47 1.83 10.09
C ARG A 62 7.53 2.46 9.06
N ALA A 63 7.86 3.66 8.59
CA ALA A 63 7.08 4.34 7.55
C ALA A 63 7.11 3.55 6.22
N ALA A 64 8.27 2.98 5.87
CA ALA A 64 8.42 2.14 4.69
C ALA A 64 7.62 0.84 4.79
N GLU A 65 7.62 0.16 5.94
CA GLU A 65 6.80 -1.01 6.21
C GLU A 65 5.29 -0.71 6.15
N CYS A 66 4.86 0.42 6.72
CA CYS A 66 3.48 0.88 6.64
C CYS A 66 3.05 1.13 5.19
N ARG A 67 3.92 1.74 4.37
CA ARG A 67 3.68 1.95 2.94
C ARG A 67 3.59 0.64 2.19
N TYR A 68 4.51 -0.29 2.45
CA TYR A 68 4.52 -1.61 1.82
C TYR A 68 3.26 -2.40 2.17
N LEU A 69 2.91 -2.53 3.45
CA LEU A 69 1.69 -3.22 3.89
C LEU A 69 0.43 -2.62 3.26
N SER A 70 0.34 -1.30 3.18
CA SER A 70 -0.80 -0.62 2.54
C SER A 70 -0.93 -0.98 1.07
N ASN A 71 0.19 -1.11 0.35
CA ASN A 71 0.20 -1.51 -1.05
C ASN A 71 -0.18 -2.98 -1.22
N VAL A 72 0.36 -3.87 -0.38
CA VAL A 72 0.02 -5.31 -0.37
C VAL A 72 -1.48 -5.49 -0.13
N CYS A 73 -2.06 -4.84 0.87
CA CYS A 73 -3.50 -4.89 1.15
C CYS A 73 -4.33 -4.37 -0.04
N ASN A 74 -3.90 -3.28 -0.66
CA ASN A 74 -4.61 -2.69 -1.80
C ASN A 74 -4.68 -3.66 -3.00
N ILE A 75 -3.59 -4.38 -3.29
CA ILE A 75 -3.57 -5.37 -4.37
C ILE A 75 -4.34 -6.65 -3.97
N LEU A 76 -4.12 -7.14 -2.74
CA LEU A 76 -4.77 -8.33 -2.21
C LEU A 76 -6.29 -8.26 -2.30
N PHE A 77 -6.88 -7.12 -1.92
CA PHE A 77 -8.35 -6.96 -1.90
C PHE A 77 -8.95 -6.69 -3.30
N GLN A 78 -8.13 -6.47 -4.32
CA GLN A 78 -8.60 -6.44 -5.71
C GLN A 78 -8.74 -7.84 -6.33
N ILE A 79 -8.14 -8.88 -5.70
CA ILE A 79 -8.24 -10.26 -6.18
C ILE A 79 -9.62 -10.80 -5.80
N GLN A 80 -10.49 -10.97 -6.79
CA GLN A 80 -11.83 -11.55 -6.60
C GLN A 80 -11.93 -12.96 -7.17
N ASP A 81 -10.99 -13.35 -8.03
CA ASP A 81 -11.01 -14.59 -8.77
C ASP A 81 -10.28 -15.73 -8.04
N ARG A 82 -10.90 -16.91 -7.98
CA ARG A 82 -10.28 -18.13 -7.42
C ARG A 82 -9.05 -18.60 -8.21
N GLN A 83 -8.92 -18.19 -9.47
CA GLN A 83 -7.75 -18.51 -10.30
C GLN A 83 -6.44 -17.97 -9.69
N HIS A 84 -6.51 -16.96 -8.85
CA HIS A 84 -5.37 -16.29 -8.24
C HIS A 84 -5.15 -16.65 -6.76
N GLU A 85 -5.70 -17.77 -6.29
CA GLU A 85 -5.60 -18.21 -4.89
C GLU A 85 -4.16 -18.32 -4.37
N LYS A 86 -3.23 -18.81 -5.21
CA LYS A 86 -1.80 -18.90 -4.85
C LYS A 86 -1.20 -17.51 -4.58
N ILE A 87 -1.55 -16.54 -5.41
CA ILE A 87 -1.10 -15.14 -5.26
C ILE A 87 -1.71 -14.53 -4.01
N GLU A 88 -3.00 -14.76 -3.79
CA GLU A 88 -3.71 -14.29 -2.58
C GLU A 88 -3.05 -14.83 -1.31
N LYS A 89 -2.76 -16.13 -1.25
CA LYS A 89 -2.06 -16.75 -0.11
C LYS A 89 -0.68 -16.15 0.11
N ALA A 90 0.10 -15.91 -0.94
CA ALA A 90 1.42 -15.30 -0.84
C ALA A 90 1.34 -13.86 -0.29
N LEU A 91 0.45 -13.03 -0.83
CA LEU A 91 0.25 -11.67 -0.35
C LEU A 91 -0.26 -11.65 1.10
N TRP A 92 -1.11 -12.61 1.48
CA TRP A 92 -1.59 -12.73 2.86
C TRP A 92 -0.46 -13.07 3.84
N GLN A 93 0.53 -13.87 3.45
CA GLN A 93 1.71 -14.12 4.29
C GLN A 93 2.52 -12.82 4.49
N GLU A 94 2.66 -12.00 3.46
CA GLU A 94 3.31 -10.69 3.60
C GLU A 94 2.53 -9.79 4.59
N VAL A 95 1.20 -9.79 4.56
CA VAL A 95 0.39 -9.06 5.55
C VAL A 95 0.69 -9.56 6.96
N LYS A 96 0.73 -10.88 7.18
CA LYS A 96 1.03 -11.47 8.50
C LYS A 96 2.41 -11.07 9.01
N LYS A 97 3.40 -10.97 8.13
CA LYS A 97 4.78 -10.62 8.46
C LYS A 97 4.91 -9.21 9.02
N TYR A 98 4.24 -8.25 8.40
CA TYR A 98 4.42 -6.82 8.73
C TYR A 98 3.30 -6.22 9.60
N ARG A 99 2.14 -6.90 9.77
CA ARG A 99 0.97 -6.35 10.48
C ARG A 99 1.26 -5.89 11.90
N ARG A 100 2.11 -6.63 12.66
CA ARG A 100 2.45 -6.29 14.04
C ARG A 100 3.18 -4.96 14.12
N ASN A 101 4.19 -4.76 13.28
CA ASN A 101 4.99 -3.54 13.26
C ASN A 101 4.11 -2.31 12.93
N VAL A 102 3.23 -2.45 11.94
CA VAL A 102 2.32 -1.37 11.53
C VAL A 102 1.25 -1.08 12.58
N LEU A 103 0.74 -2.11 13.26
CA LEU A 103 -0.25 -1.94 14.33
C LEU A 103 0.31 -1.18 15.52
N LEU A 104 1.56 -1.49 15.91
CA LEU A 104 2.24 -0.90 17.06
C LEU A 104 2.87 0.47 16.76
N ASP A 105 2.92 0.89 15.50
CA ASP A 105 3.47 2.18 15.13
C ASP A 105 2.43 3.31 15.34
N PRO A 106 2.65 4.23 16.30
CA PRO A 106 1.71 5.33 16.57
C PRO A 106 1.64 6.34 15.42
N GLN A 107 2.70 6.45 14.60
CA GLN A 107 2.76 7.37 13.47
C GLN A 107 2.15 6.76 12.19
N ALA A 108 1.85 5.46 12.18
CA ALA A 108 1.22 4.82 11.03
C ALA A 108 -0.19 5.38 10.79
N ARG A 109 -0.55 5.46 9.51
CA ARG A 109 -1.88 5.94 9.10
C ARG A 109 -2.99 5.12 9.76
N LYS A 110 -4.02 5.79 10.29
CA LYS A 110 -5.16 5.15 10.97
C LYS A 110 -5.77 4.00 10.15
N LYS A 111 -5.93 4.20 8.83
CA LYS A 111 -6.44 3.15 7.93
C LYS A 111 -5.53 1.92 7.84
N ALA A 112 -4.20 2.12 7.82
CA ALA A 112 -3.24 1.02 7.78
C ALA A 112 -3.22 0.25 9.10
N ARG A 113 -3.28 0.94 10.24
CA ARG A 113 -3.40 0.31 11.57
C ARG A 113 -4.70 -0.48 11.71
N LEU A 114 -5.82 0.06 11.24
CA LEU A 114 -7.10 -0.65 11.23
C LEU A 114 -7.03 -1.91 10.37
N ALA A 115 -6.46 -1.84 9.15
CA ALA A 115 -6.28 -3.00 8.29
C ALA A 115 -5.36 -4.05 8.95
N ALA A 116 -4.28 -3.62 9.61
CA ALA A 116 -3.39 -4.48 10.37
C ALA A 116 -4.12 -5.16 11.54
N ALA A 117 -4.94 -4.44 12.31
CA ALA A 117 -5.75 -5.00 13.39
C ALA A 117 -6.76 -6.03 12.88
N LEU A 118 -7.52 -5.68 11.83
CA LEU A 118 -8.51 -6.56 11.23
C LEU A 118 -7.89 -7.83 10.63
N SER A 119 -6.61 -7.78 10.21
CA SER A 119 -5.93 -8.94 9.68
C SER A 119 -5.75 -10.09 10.67
N TYR A 120 -5.91 -9.85 11.98
CA TYR A 120 -5.90 -10.90 13.00
C TYR A 120 -7.19 -11.73 13.00
N SER A 121 -8.31 -11.19 12.54
CA SER A 121 -9.58 -11.92 12.40
C SER A 121 -9.70 -12.71 11.09
N GLY A 122 -8.66 -12.70 10.24
CA GLY A 122 -8.60 -13.47 8.99
C GLY A 122 -8.80 -12.64 7.72
N CYS A 123 -8.40 -13.23 6.58
CA CYS A 123 -8.44 -12.57 5.28
C CYS A 123 -9.87 -12.20 4.86
N ALA A 124 -10.83 -13.12 5.01
CA ALA A 124 -12.22 -12.92 4.59
C ALA A 124 -12.89 -11.76 5.35
N THR A 125 -12.68 -11.67 6.67
CA THR A 125 -13.22 -10.59 7.49
C THR A 125 -12.63 -9.25 7.12
N THR A 126 -11.30 -9.20 6.94
CA THR A 126 -10.59 -7.98 6.54
C THR A 126 -11.07 -7.49 5.17
N ARG A 127 -11.27 -8.41 4.22
CA ARG A 127 -11.81 -8.11 2.89
C ARG A 127 -13.21 -7.48 2.96
N ARG A 128 -14.14 -8.09 3.71
CA ARG A 128 -15.52 -7.57 3.88
C ARG A 128 -15.53 -6.14 4.42
N VAL A 129 -14.69 -5.84 5.41
CA VAL A 129 -14.59 -4.49 5.98
C VAL A 129 -14.00 -3.52 4.97
N TYR A 130 -12.94 -3.94 4.24
CA TYR A 130 -12.32 -3.11 3.21
C TYR A 130 -13.31 -2.74 2.10
N GLU A 131 -14.09 -3.68 1.59
CA GLU A 131 -15.12 -3.45 0.57
C GLU A 131 -16.17 -2.43 1.03
N ARG A 132 -16.66 -2.57 2.28
CA ARG A 132 -17.63 -1.63 2.87
C ARG A 132 -17.06 -0.22 3.01
N THR A 133 -15.79 -0.06 3.34
CA THR A 133 -15.15 1.26 3.50
C THR A 133 -14.87 1.93 2.16
N GLN A 134 -14.53 1.16 1.12
CA GLN A 134 -14.34 1.68 -0.24
C GLN A 134 -15.66 2.16 -0.85
N TRP A 135 -16.77 1.50 -0.58
CA TRP A 135 -18.08 1.88 -1.08
C TRP A 135 -18.57 3.23 -0.54
N ARG A 136 -18.24 3.55 0.72
CA ARG A 136 -18.56 4.84 1.35
C ARG A 136 -17.74 6.02 0.83
N GLY A 137 -16.59 5.79 0.23
CA GLY A 137 -15.72 6.85 -0.31
C GLY A 137 -15.99 7.24 -1.76
N LYS A 138 -16.99 6.63 -2.42
CA LYS A 138 -17.39 6.92 -3.82
C LYS A 138 -18.67 7.77 -3.94
N LYS A 139 -19.16 8.34 -2.84
CA LYS A 139 -20.25 9.33 -2.85
C LYS A 139 -19.73 10.73 -2.82
#